data_ac20817b4933310fc5c8bdd540b9c66b
#
_entry.id   ac20817b4933310fc5c8bdd540b9c66b
#
_cell.length_a   1.000
_cell.length_b   1.000
_cell.length_c   1.000
_cell.angle_alpha   90.00
_cell.angle_beta   90.00
_cell.angle_gamma   90.00
#
_symmetry.space_group_name_H-M   'P 1'
#
loop_
_entity.id
_entity.type
_entity.pdbx_description
1 polymer ?
#
loop_
_entity_poly.entity_id
_entity_poly.type
_entity_poly.pdbx_seq_one_letter_code
_entity_poly.pdbx_strand_id
1 'polypeptide(L)'
;MFDKLLLPIDPSKRLKPARNYALALAKRLDVPLIATFVSNPSKTGTVTASTETRRGFEALGKRQLEKFIDETEDVKIKSIFKTGKRRKVLAKMIDEGVADTLVLGPFRSFLSRLFTGSEVERILDSESSHAFVVRKEHPLPGSGSPALVVFDGPILPIDALEKLEDFSRKFKCDLELLHIGTEVFGGAEAIDKAVEDLREKLGGEYHITSTIVPFGFFKSRKNIVNSVVSSEGARIVILPDIEDAVSDILLHHLVLSASVPVCVLR
;
A
#
# COMPACT_ATOMS: atom_id res chain seq x y z
N MET A 1 -12.44 -6.07 -4.14
CA MET A 1 -11.21 -5.39 -3.66
C MET A 1 -10.07 -5.68 -4.62
N PHE A 2 -9.23 -4.72 -4.96
CA PHE A 2 -8.09 -4.80 -5.89
C PHE A 2 -8.47 -5.14 -7.34
N ASP A 3 -9.46 -4.46 -7.91
CA ASP A 3 -9.96 -4.78 -9.26
C ASP A 3 -9.20 -4.07 -10.38
N LYS A 4 -8.53 -2.96 -10.06
CA LYS A 4 -7.71 -2.18 -11.00
C LYS A 4 -6.53 -1.54 -10.28
N LEU A 5 -5.31 -1.89 -10.70
CA LEU A 5 -4.09 -1.37 -10.10
C LEU A 5 -3.59 -0.11 -10.83
N LEU A 6 -3.21 0.92 -10.09
CA LEU A 6 -2.58 2.13 -10.62
C LEU A 6 -1.11 2.18 -10.20
N LEU A 7 -0.21 2.15 -11.18
CA LEU A 7 1.23 2.26 -10.98
C LEU A 7 1.76 3.56 -11.59
N PRO A 8 2.16 4.53 -10.78
CA PRO A 8 2.81 5.72 -11.29
C PRO A 8 4.24 5.41 -11.74
N ILE A 9 4.53 5.58 -13.03
CA ILE A 9 5.85 5.37 -13.62
C ILE A 9 6.70 6.64 -13.52
N ASP A 10 7.98 6.48 -13.23
CA ASP A 10 9.00 7.51 -13.39
C ASP A 10 10.31 6.86 -13.91
N PRO A 11 11.25 7.65 -14.47
CA PRO A 11 12.50 7.12 -15.00
C PRO A 11 13.49 6.63 -13.93
N SER A 12 13.15 6.68 -12.67
CA SER A 12 14.02 6.30 -11.56
C SER A 12 14.16 4.78 -11.45
N LYS A 13 15.40 4.28 -11.36
CA LYS A 13 15.67 2.86 -11.05
C LYS A 13 15.07 2.39 -9.71
N ARG A 14 14.73 3.32 -8.83
CA ARG A 14 14.13 3.03 -7.52
C ARG A 14 12.70 2.54 -7.60
N LEU A 15 12.03 2.77 -8.72
CA LEU A 15 10.69 2.26 -8.95
C LEU A 15 10.66 0.74 -9.19
N LYS A 16 11.81 0.12 -9.51
CA LYS A 16 11.88 -1.30 -9.89
C LYS A 16 11.16 -2.24 -8.91
N PRO A 17 11.35 -2.14 -7.59
CA PRO A 17 10.62 -3.00 -6.64
C PRO A 17 9.10 -2.87 -6.74
N ALA A 18 8.57 -1.65 -6.76
CA ALA A 18 7.13 -1.42 -6.87
C ALA A 18 6.58 -1.84 -8.24
N ARG A 19 7.36 -1.65 -9.30
CA ARG A 19 7.03 -2.13 -10.65
C ARG A 19 6.87 -3.64 -10.68
N ASN A 20 7.88 -4.37 -10.19
CA ASN A 20 7.87 -5.82 -10.16
C ASN A 20 6.74 -6.35 -9.28
N TYR A 21 6.51 -5.72 -8.15
CA TYR A 21 5.43 -6.06 -7.24
C TYR A 21 4.04 -5.82 -7.87
N ALA A 22 3.84 -4.68 -8.56
CA ALA A 22 2.60 -4.36 -9.27
C ALA A 22 2.30 -5.37 -10.40
N LEU A 23 3.32 -5.77 -11.15
CA LEU A 23 3.18 -6.81 -12.17
C LEU A 23 2.81 -8.16 -11.57
N ALA A 24 3.47 -8.55 -10.48
CA ALA A 24 3.15 -9.78 -9.76
C ALA A 24 1.73 -9.75 -9.19
N LEU A 25 1.29 -8.61 -8.62
CA LEU A 25 -0.09 -8.40 -8.16
C LEU A 25 -1.10 -8.54 -9.30
N ALA A 26 -0.88 -7.83 -10.41
CA ALA A 26 -1.77 -7.86 -11.56
C ALA A 26 -1.93 -9.28 -12.11
N LYS A 27 -0.82 -10.02 -12.22
CA LYS A 27 -0.83 -11.43 -12.66
C LYS A 27 -1.52 -12.34 -11.64
N ARG A 28 -1.25 -12.17 -10.34
CA ARG A 28 -1.83 -13.01 -9.27
C ARG A 28 -3.34 -12.84 -9.17
N LEU A 29 -3.82 -11.61 -9.31
CA LEU A 29 -5.22 -11.24 -9.15
C LEU A 29 -6.01 -11.27 -10.48
N ASP A 30 -5.32 -11.47 -11.61
CA ASP A 30 -5.88 -11.36 -12.98
C ASP A 30 -6.60 -10.03 -13.23
N VAL A 31 -5.99 -8.92 -12.81
CA VAL A 31 -6.57 -7.59 -12.91
C VAL A 31 -5.74 -6.67 -13.81
N PRO A 32 -6.35 -5.66 -14.45
CA PRO A 32 -5.62 -4.72 -15.28
C PRO A 32 -4.68 -3.83 -14.46
N LEU A 33 -3.48 -3.57 -15.00
CA LEU A 33 -2.51 -2.62 -14.48
C LEU A 33 -2.55 -1.33 -15.31
N ILE A 34 -2.81 -0.22 -14.64
CA ILE A 34 -2.82 1.11 -15.25
C ILE A 34 -1.48 1.77 -14.95
N ALA A 35 -0.59 1.81 -15.94
CA ALA A 35 0.69 2.52 -15.85
C ALA A 35 0.47 3.99 -16.17
N THR A 36 0.79 4.89 -15.26
CA THR A 36 0.61 6.33 -15.49
C THR A 36 1.90 7.11 -15.35
N PHE A 37 2.18 7.97 -16.33
CA PHE A 37 3.24 8.95 -16.23
C PHE A 37 2.64 10.34 -16.06
N VAL A 38 3.06 11.05 -15.00
CA VAL A 38 2.58 12.40 -14.71
C VAL A 38 3.73 13.39 -14.88
N SER A 39 3.65 14.18 -15.94
CA SER A 39 4.56 15.30 -16.19
C SER A 39 4.16 16.50 -15.31
N ASN A 40 5.11 17.01 -14.51
CA ASN A 40 4.90 18.21 -13.72
C ASN A 40 5.78 19.35 -14.20
N PRO A 41 5.31 20.21 -15.11
CA PRO A 41 6.10 21.29 -15.69
C PRO A 41 6.51 22.37 -14.67
N SER A 42 5.80 22.49 -13.53
CA SER A 42 6.18 23.48 -12.50
C SER A 42 7.41 23.09 -11.67
N LYS A 43 7.93 21.87 -11.79
CA LYS A 43 9.15 21.43 -11.07
C LYS A 43 10.45 21.69 -11.83
N THR A 44 10.39 22.16 -13.05
CA THR A 44 11.58 22.38 -13.88
C THR A 44 12.30 23.70 -13.61
N GLY A 45 11.94 24.40 -12.52
CA GLY A 45 12.69 25.59 -12.02
C GLY A 45 12.54 26.87 -12.84
N THR A 46 11.86 26.83 -13.96
CA THR A 46 11.57 28.01 -14.77
C THR A 46 10.06 28.24 -14.82
N VAL A 47 9.63 29.39 -14.36
CA VAL A 47 8.22 29.84 -14.40
C VAL A 47 7.68 29.88 -15.84
N THR A 48 8.57 29.80 -16.82
CA THR A 48 8.31 29.73 -18.25
C THR A 48 9.06 28.56 -18.87
N ALA A 49 8.63 27.31 -18.59
CA ALA A 49 9.10 26.20 -19.43
C ALA A 49 8.67 26.47 -20.88
N SER A 50 9.61 26.58 -21.80
CA SER A 50 9.32 26.76 -23.21
C SER A 50 8.44 25.63 -23.72
N THR A 51 7.69 25.87 -24.80
CA THR A 51 6.86 24.83 -25.43
C THR A 51 7.70 23.60 -25.80
N GLU A 52 8.95 23.82 -26.17
CA GLU A 52 9.91 22.74 -26.49
C GLU A 52 10.25 21.88 -25.27
N THR A 53 10.50 22.49 -24.13
CA THR A 53 10.75 21.78 -22.86
C THR A 53 9.55 20.89 -22.47
N ARG A 54 8.33 21.40 -22.61
CA ARG A 54 7.10 20.62 -22.37
C ARG A 54 6.99 19.42 -23.30
N ARG A 55 7.20 19.63 -24.62
CA ARG A 55 7.19 18.54 -25.63
C ARG A 55 8.25 17.49 -25.34
N GLY A 56 9.44 17.90 -24.90
CA GLY A 56 10.52 16.97 -24.51
C GLY A 56 10.12 16.08 -23.32
N PHE A 57 9.49 16.64 -22.28
CA PHE A 57 8.98 15.85 -21.15
C PHE A 57 7.83 14.93 -21.54
N GLU A 58 6.96 15.35 -22.44
CA GLU A 58 5.87 14.50 -22.95
C GLU A 58 6.43 13.32 -23.76
N ALA A 59 7.37 13.59 -24.66
CA ALA A 59 8.03 12.54 -25.43
C ALA A 59 8.76 11.53 -24.51
N LEU A 60 9.48 12.02 -23.50
CA LEU A 60 10.14 11.17 -22.52
C LEU A 60 9.13 10.31 -21.75
N GLY A 61 8.04 10.88 -21.29
CA GLY A 61 7.02 10.17 -20.55
C GLY A 61 6.34 9.09 -21.38
N LYS A 62 5.97 9.39 -22.61
CA LYS A 62 5.41 8.40 -23.55
C LYS A 62 6.38 7.27 -23.81
N ARG A 63 7.64 7.57 -24.10
CA ARG A 63 8.69 6.57 -24.32
C ARG A 63 8.91 5.67 -23.10
N GLN A 64 8.81 6.21 -21.87
CA GLN A 64 8.91 5.41 -20.65
C GLN A 64 7.71 4.45 -20.49
N LEU A 65 6.51 4.90 -20.84
CA LEU A 65 5.32 4.05 -20.82
C LEU A 65 5.39 2.95 -21.90
N GLU A 66 5.77 3.30 -23.12
CA GLU A 66 5.98 2.34 -24.21
C GLU A 66 7.00 1.28 -23.80
N LYS A 67 8.20 1.71 -23.35
CA LYS A 67 9.22 0.80 -22.86
C LYS A 67 8.71 -0.13 -21.76
N PHE A 68 7.91 0.38 -20.83
CA PHE A 68 7.35 -0.43 -19.77
C PHE A 68 6.40 -1.51 -20.32
N ILE A 69 5.57 -1.18 -21.30
CA ILE A 69 4.66 -2.12 -21.95
C ILE A 69 5.44 -3.18 -22.71
N ASP A 70 6.41 -2.77 -23.54
CA ASP A 70 7.22 -3.66 -24.36
C ASP A 70 8.06 -4.65 -23.53
N GLU A 71 8.50 -4.23 -22.34
CA GLU A 71 9.26 -5.09 -21.41
C GLU A 71 8.36 -6.00 -20.56
N THR A 72 7.02 -5.96 -20.75
CA THR A 72 6.07 -6.68 -19.91
C THR A 72 5.26 -7.65 -20.74
N GLU A 73 5.37 -8.92 -20.43
CA GLU A 73 4.56 -9.99 -20.98
C GLU A 73 3.50 -10.43 -19.97
N ASP A 74 2.41 -11.04 -20.44
CA ASP A 74 1.36 -11.70 -19.63
C ASP A 74 0.55 -10.82 -18.66
N VAL A 75 0.60 -9.50 -18.76
CA VAL A 75 -0.21 -8.57 -17.95
C VAL A 75 -0.98 -7.60 -18.84
N LYS A 76 -2.27 -7.43 -18.57
CA LYS A 76 -3.09 -6.43 -19.27
C LYS A 76 -2.72 -5.02 -18.79
N ILE A 77 -1.89 -4.30 -19.55
CA ILE A 77 -1.45 -2.95 -19.21
C ILE A 77 -2.17 -1.91 -20.04
N LYS A 78 -2.73 -0.90 -19.37
CA LYS A 78 -3.20 0.34 -19.97
C LYS A 78 -2.26 1.47 -19.59
N SER A 79 -1.75 2.22 -20.57
CA SER A 79 -0.91 3.38 -20.30
C SER A 79 -1.69 4.69 -20.33
N ILE A 80 -1.42 5.58 -19.39
CA ILE A 80 -2.04 6.91 -19.32
C ILE A 80 -0.96 7.95 -19.09
N PHE A 81 -0.89 8.94 -19.99
CA PHE A 81 -0.06 10.13 -19.80
C PHE A 81 -0.93 11.28 -19.30
N LYS A 82 -0.48 11.94 -18.23
CA LYS A 82 -1.17 13.11 -17.65
C LYS A 82 -0.17 14.23 -17.37
N THR A 83 -0.67 15.46 -17.33
CA THR A 83 0.11 16.65 -16.98
C THR A 83 -0.49 17.31 -15.75
N GLY A 84 0.36 17.69 -14.78
CA GLY A 84 -0.09 18.37 -13.56
C GLY A 84 0.72 18.01 -12.32
N LYS A 85 0.24 18.47 -11.18
CA LYS A 85 0.82 18.05 -9.90
C LYS A 85 0.49 16.58 -9.66
N ARG A 86 1.52 15.72 -9.65
CA ARG A 86 1.41 14.25 -9.61
C ARG A 86 0.35 13.77 -8.62
N ARG A 87 0.40 14.25 -7.39
CA ARG A 87 -0.56 13.93 -6.34
C ARG A 87 -2.01 14.22 -6.74
N LYS A 88 -2.29 15.46 -7.19
CA LYS A 88 -3.65 15.83 -7.59
C LYS A 88 -4.16 14.98 -8.76
N VAL A 89 -3.26 14.61 -9.67
CA VAL A 89 -3.60 13.76 -10.81
C VAL A 89 -3.93 12.34 -10.36
N LEU A 90 -3.11 11.76 -9.45
CA LEU A 90 -3.34 10.40 -8.96
C LEU A 90 -4.61 10.31 -8.13
N ALA A 91 -4.82 11.23 -7.18
CA ALA A 91 -6.05 11.29 -6.39
C ALA A 91 -7.29 11.39 -7.32
N LYS A 92 -7.26 12.33 -8.28
CA LYS A 92 -8.36 12.47 -9.24
C LYS A 92 -8.62 11.18 -10.06
N MET A 93 -7.57 10.44 -10.44
CA MET A 93 -7.74 9.17 -11.16
C MET A 93 -8.43 8.11 -10.29
N ILE A 94 -8.15 8.09 -9.00
CA ILE A 94 -8.83 7.21 -8.04
C ILE A 94 -10.29 7.65 -7.88
N ASP A 95 -10.54 8.93 -7.59
CA ASP A 95 -11.88 9.48 -7.39
C ASP A 95 -12.79 9.28 -8.63
N GLU A 96 -12.21 9.32 -9.84
CA GLU A 96 -12.89 9.02 -11.10
C GLU A 96 -13.08 7.51 -11.37
N GLY A 97 -12.68 6.63 -10.47
CA GLY A 97 -12.82 5.17 -10.61
C GLY A 97 -11.93 4.57 -11.72
N VAL A 98 -10.87 5.28 -12.11
CA VAL A 98 -9.89 4.75 -13.09
C VAL A 98 -9.17 3.54 -12.49
N ALA A 99 -8.88 3.58 -11.19
CA ALA A 99 -8.37 2.46 -10.41
C ALA A 99 -8.90 2.53 -8.98
N ASP A 100 -8.83 1.42 -8.26
CA ASP A 100 -9.19 1.30 -6.84
C ASP A 100 -7.98 1.05 -5.93
N THR A 101 -6.85 0.73 -6.52
CA THR A 101 -5.65 0.33 -5.78
C THR A 101 -4.40 1.00 -6.34
N LEU A 102 -3.66 1.67 -5.47
CA LEU A 102 -2.44 2.38 -5.83
C LEU A 102 -1.20 1.55 -5.42
N VAL A 103 -0.24 1.36 -6.33
CA VAL A 103 1.03 0.73 -6.01
C VAL A 103 2.15 1.77 -6.05
N LEU A 104 2.77 2.02 -4.91
CA LEU A 104 3.76 3.08 -4.72
C LEU A 104 5.16 2.52 -4.45
N GLY A 105 6.17 3.12 -5.07
CA GLY A 105 7.58 2.87 -4.78
C GLY A 105 8.21 3.95 -3.89
N PRO A 106 9.51 3.79 -3.53
CA PRO A 106 10.25 4.76 -2.75
C PRO A 106 10.63 5.98 -3.61
N PHE A 107 9.76 6.93 -3.76
CA PHE A 107 10.06 8.18 -4.45
C PHE A 107 10.81 9.15 -3.54
N ARG A 108 12.10 9.43 -3.82
CA ARG A 108 12.91 10.32 -3.00
C ARG A 108 12.38 11.75 -2.85
N SER A 109 11.70 12.26 -3.88
CA SER A 109 11.09 13.60 -3.83
C SER A 109 9.64 13.56 -3.37
N PHE A 110 9.02 12.38 -3.43
CA PHE A 110 7.63 12.17 -3.11
C PHE A 110 7.49 11.81 -1.63
N LEU A 111 8.26 10.82 -1.13
CA LEU A 111 8.19 10.42 0.27
C LEU A 111 8.83 11.44 1.23
N SER A 112 10.01 12.01 0.92
CA SER A 112 10.68 12.94 1.84
C SER A 112 10.05 14.33 1.95
N ARG A 113 9.16 14.69 1.02
CA ARG A 113 8.35 15.92 1.06
C ARG A 113 6.86 15.68 1.30
N LEU A 114 6.39 14.45 1.17
CA LEU A 114 5.01 14.06 1.47
C LEU A 114 4.80 13.86 2.97
N PHE A 115 5.85 13.53 3.69
CA PHE A 115 5.75 13.19 5.10
C PHE A 115 5.93 14.37 6.05
N THR A 116 5.88 15.58 5.55
CA THR A 116 5.55 16.74 6.37
C THR A 116 4.02 16.94 6.33
N GLY A 117 3.33 16.06 7.00
CA GLY A 117 1.99 16.28 7.57
C GLY A 117 0.78 16.45 6.65
N SER A 118 0.88 16.55 5.32
CA SER A 118 -0.32 16.88 4.54
C SER A 118 -0.50 16.20 3.19
N GLU A 119 0.47 15.46 2.71
CA GLU A 119 0.43 14.98 1.31
C GLU A 119 0.25 13.48 1.12
N VAL A 120 0.66 12.63 2.07
CA VAL A 120 0.25 11.21 2.06
C VAL A 120 -1.18 11.08 2.57
N GLU A 121 -1.50 11.80 3.64
CA GLU A 121 -2.86 11.94 4.11
C GLU A 121 -3.83 12.12 2.93
N ARG A 122 -3.58 13.01 2.00
CA ARG A 122 -4.52 13.31 0.91
C ARG A 122 -4.47 12.37 -0.31
N ILE A 123 -3.46 11.54 -0.50
CA ILE A 123 -3.53 10.40 -1.45
C ILE A 123 -4.20 9.22 -0.76
N LEU A 124 -3.91 9.10 0.51
CA LEU A 124 -4.60 8.22 1.41
C LEU A 124 -5.95 8.82 1.88
N ASP A 125 -6.25 10.10 1.81
CA ASP A 125 -7.53 10.79 2.10
C ASP A 125 -8.60 10.62 1.00
N SER A 126 -8.28 10.02 -0.15
CA SER A 126 -9.33 9.53 -1.03
C SER A 126 -9.94 8.30 -0.36
N GLU A 127 -11.09 8.46 0.23
CA GLU A 127 -11.80 7.49 1.09
C GLU A 127 -12.07 6.10 0.47
N SER A 128 -11.64 5.88 -0.75
CA SER A 128 -12.02 4.70 -1.54
C SER A 128 -10.87 3.89 -2.13
N SER A 129 -9.59 4.19 -1.85
CA SER A 129 -8.49 3.47 -2.49
C SER A 129 -7.59 2.71 -1.53
N HIS A 130 -7.36 1.44 -1.87
CA HIS A 130 -6.29 0.67 -1.25
C HIS A 130 -4.92 1.14 -1.74
N ALA A 131 -3.88 0.93 -0.94
CA ALA A 131 -2.52 1.26 -1.36
C ALA A 131 -1.51 0.17 -0.96
N PHE A 132 -0.63 -0.19 -1.89
CA PHE A 132 0.57 -0.97 -1.61
C PHE A 132 1.79 -0.06 -1.67
N VAL A 133 2.57 -0.01 -0.60
CA VAL A 133 3.82 0.74 -0.54
C VAL A 133 4.99 -0.24 -0.54
N VAL A 134 5.75 -0.26 -1.63
CA VAL A 134 6.81 -1.26 -1.87
C VAL A 134 8.16 -0.58 -1.99
N ARG A 135 9.04 -0.81 -1.04
CA ARG A 135 10.33 -0.11 -0.92
C ARG A 135 11.52 -0.93 -1.40
N LYS A 136 11.42 -2.24 -1.28
CA LYS A 136 12.44 -3.22 -1.68
C LYS A 136 11.78 -4.35 -2.45
N GLU A 137 12.58 -5.10 -3.18
CA GLU A 137 12.13 -6.35 -3.78
C GLU A 137 11.63 -7.29 -2.69
N HIS A 138 10.41 -7.75 -2.85
CA HIS A 138 9.77 -8.66 -1.93
C HIS A 138 8.78 -9.55 -2.67
N PRO A 139 8.67 -10.84 -2.36
CA PRO A 139 7.65 -11.69 -2.94
C PRO A 139 6.26 -11.27 -2.42
N LEU A 140 5.22 -11.64 -3.16
CA LEU A 140 3.84 -11.53 -2.68
C LEU A 140 3.62 -12.47 -1.48
N PRO A 141 2.67 -12.12 -0.59
CA PRO A 141 2.21 -13.07 0.41
C PRO A 141 1.59 -14.30 -0.25
N GLY A 142 1.56 -15.42 0.47
CA GLY A 142 1.01 -16.67 0.00
C GLY A 142 1.12 -17.76 1.06
N SER A 143 0.78 -18.99 0.71
CA SER A 143 0.83 -20.13 1.63
C SER A 143 2.19 -20.25 2.34
N GLY A 144 2.16 -20.44 3.65
CA GLY A 144 3.35 -20.57 4.50
C GLY A 144 4.07 -19.27 4.85
N SER A 145 3.43 -18.12 4.58
CA SER A 145 3.91 -16.83 5.05
C SER A 145 2.73 -15.95 5.47
N PRO A 146 2.58 -15.64 6.77
CA PRO A 146 1.47 -14.84 7.23
C PRO A 146 1.53 -13.41 6.71
N ALA A 147 0.37 -12.79 6.56
CA ALA A 147 0.24 -11.36 6.45
C ALA A 147 0.06 -10.78 7.86
N LEU A 148 0.91 -9.84 8.25
CA LEU A 148 0.86 -9.20 9.55
C LEU A 148 -0.13 -8.04 9.53
N VAL A 149 -1.27 -8.19 10.18
CA VAL A 149 -2.28 -7.15 10.36
C VAL A 149 -1.94 -6.34 11.60
N VAL A 150 -1.66 -5.06 11.43
CA VAL A 150 -1.24 -4.19 12.54
C VAL A 150 -2.27 -3.11 12.78
N PHE A 151 -2.70 -2.97 14.02
CA PHE A 151 -3.65 -1.94 14.46
C PHE A 151 -3.37 -1.50 15.90
N ASP A 152 -3.82 -0.30 16.25
CA ASP A 152 -3.69 0.28 17.59
C ASP A 152 -5.00 0.94 18.07
N GLY A 153 -6.08 0.78 17.33
CA GLY A 153 -7.43 1.16 17.72
C GLY A 153 -8.06 0.17 18.69
N PRO A 154 -9.20 0.54 19.28
CA PRO A 154 -9.86 -0.26 20.32
C PRO A 154 -10.47 -1.56 19.80
N ILE A 155 -10.86 -1.60 18.52
CA ILE A 155 -11.48 -2.77 17.86
C ILE A 155 -11.08 -2.81 16.39
N LEU A 156 -11.26 -3.97 15.76
CA LEU A 156 -11.30 -4.08 14.30
C LEU A 156 -12.77 -4.01 13.84
N PRO A 157 -13.14 -3.01 13.04
CA PRO A 157 -14.50 -2.89 12.51
C PRO A 157 -14.88 -4.07 11.62
N ILE A 158 -16.17 -4.34 11.48
CA ILE A 158 -16.68 -5.43 10.62
C ILE A 158 -16.19 -5.31 9.18
N ASP A 159 -16.21 -4.10 8.63
CA ASP A 159 -15.70 -3.83 7.28
C ASP A 159 -14.20 -4.15 7.12
N ALA A 160 -13.42 -3.95 8.17
CA ALA A 160 -12.02 -4.34 8.19
C ALA A 160 -11.87 -5.87 8.18
N LEU A 161 -12.67 -6.57 8.97
CA LEU A 161 -12.67 -8.04 9.00
C LEU A 161 -13.05 -8.64 7.64
N GLU A 162 -14.04 -8.09 6.96
CA GLU A 162 -14.45 -8.53 5.62
C GLU A 162 -13.34 -8.31 4.57
N LYS A 163 -12.64 -7.20 4.65
CA LYS A 163 -11.50 -6.93 3.76
C LYS A 163 -10.31 -7.82 4.07
N LEU A 164 -10.05 -8.14 5.32
CA LEU A 164 -9.01 -9.08 5.73
C LEU A 164 -9.33 -10.51 5.27
N GLU A 165 -10.59 -10.93 5.36
CA GLU A 165 -11.07 -12.20 4.81
C GLU A 165 -10.81 -12.26 3.28
N ASP A 166 -11.26 -11.25 2.52
CA ASP A 166 -11.06 -11.18 1.08
C ASP A 166 -9.56 -11.17 0.72
N PHE A 167 -8.75 -10.46 1.49
CA PHE A 167 -7.29 -10.47 1.33
C PHE A 167 -6.70 -11.87 1.54
N SER A 168 -7.01 -12.52 2.67
CA SER A 168 -6.52 -13.87 2.99
C SER A 168 -6.86 -14.87 1.89
N ARG A 169 -8.11 -14.86 1.41
CA ARG A 169 -8.57 -15.73 0.31
C ARG A 169 -7.84 -15.46 -1.01
N LYS A 170 -7.71 -14.19 -1.42
CA LYS A 170 -7.04 -13.79 -2.67
C LYS A 170 -5.56 -14.15 -2.69
N PHE A 171 -4.88 -13.96 -1.58
CA PHE A 171 -3.45 -14.24 -1.47
C PHE A 171 -3.14 -15.65 -0.97
N LYS A 172 -4.14 -16.40 -0.49
CA LYS A 172 -4.00 -17.72 0.12
C LYS A 172 -2.94 -17.69 1.23
N CYS A 173 -3.07 -16.75 2.15
CA CYS A 173 -2.13 -16.55 3.23
C CYS A 173 -2.82 -16.51 4.59
N ASP A 174 -2.11 -16.97 5.59
CA ASP A 174 -2.53 -16.87 6.99
C ASP A 174 -2.49 -15.41 7.47
N LEU A 175 -3.18 -15.10 8.55
CA LEU A 175 -3.20 -13.77 9.17
C LEU A 175 -2.62 -13.84 10.58
N GLU A 176 -1.69 -12.94 10.86
CA GLU A 176 -1.19 -12.64 12.21
C GLU A 176 -1.70 -11.28 12.62
N LEU A 177 -2.52 -11.22 13.67
CA LEU A 177 -3.06 -9.95 14.18
C LEU A 177 -2.12 -9.40 15.27
N LEU A 178 -1.56 -8.24 15.04
CA LEU A 178 -0.70 -7.53 15.97
C LEU A 178 -1.40 -6.27 16.48
N HIS A 179 -1.83 -6.30 17.72
CA HIS A 179 -2.34 -5.10 18.40
C HIS A 179 -1.23 -4.41 19.18
N ILE A 180 -1.08 -3.12 18.97
CA ILE A 180 -0.12 -2.26 19.67
C ILE A 180 -0.92 -1.30 20.56
N GLY A 181 -1.16 -1.65 21.81
CA GLY A 181 -1.98 -0.87 22.71
C GLY A 181 -1.59 -1.00 24.16
N THR A 182 -2.27 -0.25 25.02
CA THR A 182 -2.17 -0.41 26.46
C THR A 182 -3.20 -1.44 26.92
N GLU A 183 -2.81 -2.37 27.78
CA GLU A 183 -3.70 -3.39 28.39
C GLU A 183 -4.95 -2.82 29.07
N VAL A 184 -4.97 -1.50 29.29
CA VAL A 184 -6.01 -0.79 30.06
C VAL A 184 -7.35 -0.64 29.33
N PHE A 185 -7.42 -0.85 28.01
CA PHE A 185 -8.61 -0.54 27.20
C PHE A 185 -9.31 -1.76 26.57
N GLY A 186 -9.30 -2.92 27.21
CA GLY A 186 -10.07 -4.07 26.71
C GLY A 186 -9.50 -4.71 25.44
N GLY A 187 -8.25 -4.43 25.10
CA GLY A 187 -7.61 -4.87 23.85
C GLY A 187 -7.56 -6.41 23.69
N ALA A 188 -7.47 -7.16 24.78
CA ALA A 188 -7.45 -8.62 24.71
C ALA A 188 -8.80 -9.19 24.22
N GLU A 189 -9.91 -8.76 24.81
CA GLU A 189 -11.25 -9.22 24.42
C GLU A 189 -11.58 -8.84 22.95
N ALA A 190 -11.18 -7.64 22.53
CA ALA A 190 -11.41 -7.18 21.17
C ALA A 190 -10.62 -8.00 20.13
N ILE A 191 -9.38 -8.35 20.46
CA ILE A 191 -8.54 -9.21 19.62
C ILE A 191 -9.10 -10.64 19.56
N ASP A 192 -9.43 -11.21 20.70
CA ASP A 192 -9.95 -12.57 20.76
C ASP A 192 -11.23 -12.68 19.93
N LYS A 193 -12.12 -11.70 20.04
CA LYS A 193 -13.31 -11.61 19.21
C LYS A 193 -12.97 -11.47 17.72
N ALA A 194 -12.05 -10.60 17.33
CA ALA A 194 -11.64 -10.44 15.94
C ALA A 194 -11.04 -11.74 15.36
N VAL A 195 -10.25 -12.47 16.16
CA VAL A 195 -9.71 -13.78 15.77
C VAL A 195 -10.83 -14.81 15.57
N GLU A 196 -11.81 -14.83 16.48
CA GLU A 196 -12.94 -15.75 16.42
C GLU A 196 -13.82 -15.46 15.19
N ASP A 197 -14.18 -14.20 14.97
CA ASP A 197 -14.96 -13.74 13.83
C ASP A 197 -14.26 -14.09 12.49
N LEU A 198 -12.94 -13.88 12.40
CA LEU A 198 -12.17 -14.24 11.20
C LEU A 198 -12.05 -15.74 11.00
N ARG A 199 -11.89 -16.53 12.07
CA ARG A 199 -11.87 -18.00 12.00
C ARG A 199 -13.19 -18.55 11.50
N GLU A 200 -14.30 -18.01 11.98
CA GLU A 200 -15.63 -18.39 11.52
C GLU A 200 -15.81 -18.07 10.03
N LYS A 201 -15.50 -16.85 9.62
CA LYS A 201 -15.60 -16.39 8.22
C LYS A 201 -14.72 -17.17 7.27
N LEU A 202 -13.50 -17.53 7.66
CA LEU A 202 -12.53 -18.26 6.84
C LEU A 202 -12.71 -19.78 6.92
N GLY A 203 -13.63 -20.28 7.76
CA GLY A 203 -13.99 -21.70 7.80
C GLY A 203 -12.86 -22.63 8.24
N GLY A 204 -11.86 -22.14 8.97
CA GLY A 204 -10.69 -22.90 9.41
C GLY A 204 -9.67 -23.25 8.32
N GLU A 205 -9.83 -22.69 7.11
CA GLU A 205 -8.92 -22.92 5.98
C GLU A 205 -7.56 -22.24 6.20
N TYR A 206 -7.53 -21.16 7.00
CA TYR A 206 -6.34 -20.35 7.26
C TYR A 206 -6.03 -20.29 8.75
N HIS A 207 -4.75 -20.24 9.08
CA HIS A 207 -4.30 -20.00 10.44
C HIS A 207 -4.44 -18.53 10.79
N ILE A 208 -5.09 -18.25 11.92
CA ILE A 208 -5.23 -16.90 12.46
C ILE A 208 -4.68 -16.90 13.87
N THR A 209 -3.62 -16.15 14.06
CA THR A 209 -2.96 -15.96 15.34
C THR A 209 -3.05 -14.50 15.76
N SER A 210 -2.79 -14.22 17.02
CA SER A 210 -2.80 -12.86 17.54
C SER A 210 -1.68 -12.64 18.56
N THR A 211 -1.15 -11.44 18.54
CA THR A 211 -0.13 -10.98 19.48
C THR A 211 -0.51 -9.60 20.00
N ILE A 212 -0.50 -9.42 21.31
CA ILE A 212 -0.70 -8.12 21.95
C ILE A 212 0.66 -7.65 22.45
N VAL A 213 1.07 -6.48 22.01
CA VAL A 213 2.30 -5.86 22.52
C VAL A 213 1.94 -4.58 23.25
N PRO A 214 2.16 -4.55 24.58
CA PRO A 214 1.93 -3.34 25.35
C PRO A 214 2.84 -2.22 24.86
N PHE A 215 2.26 -1.04 24.66
CA PHE A 215 3.02 0.14 24.31
C PHE A 215 3.80 0.63 25.53
N GLY A 216 5.05 0.24 25.64
CA GLY A 216 5.98 0.74 26.66
C GLY A 216 6.68 2.00 26.18
N PHE A 217 6.96 2.93 27.08
CA PHE A 217 7.57 4.24 26.82
C PHE A 217 8.92 4.20 26.06
N PHE A 218 9.55 3.05 25.91
CA PHE A 218 10.93 2.90 25.40
C PHE A 218 11.08 2.18 24.07
N LYS A 219 10.02 1.61 23.49
CA LYS A 219 10.12 0.94 22.18
C LYS A 219 9.29 1.68 21.14
N SER A 220 9.92 2.11 20.05
CA SER A 220 9.15 2.68 18.95
C SER A 220 8.25 1.60 18.32
N ARG A 221 7.00 1.95 17.98
CA ARG A 221 6.06 1.07 17.26
C ARG A 221 6.69 0.39 16.05
N LYS A 222 7.54 1.11 15.31
CA LYS A 222 8.32 0.58 14.19
C LYS A 222 9.19 -0.62 14.57
N ASN A 223 9.91 -0.54 15.68
CA ASN A 223 10.83 -1.60 16.10
C ASN A 223 10.05 -2.85 16.53
N ILE A 224 8.89 -2.66 17.16
CA ILE A 224 7.97 -3.75 17.51
C ILE A 224 7.53 -4.47 16.22
N VAL A 225 6.95 -3.74 15.27
CA VAL A 225 6.45 -4.35 14.02
C VAL A 225 7.56 -5.02 13.23
N ASN A 226 8.72 -4.40 13.07
CA ASN A 226 9.84 -5.03 12.36
C ASN A 226 10.37 -6.28 13.09
N SER A 227 10.31 -6.32 14.41
CA SER A 227 10.68 -7.51 15.18
C SER A 227 9.71 -8.67 14.91
N VAL A 228 8.40 -8.40 14.96
CA VAL A 228 7.37 -9.41 14.67
C VAL A 228 7.43 -9.86 13.20
N VAL A 229 7.59 -8.94 12.26
CA VAL A 229 7.80 -9.29 10.84
C VAL A 229 8.97 -10.25 10.67
N SER A 230 10.05 -10.04 11.42
CA SER A 230 11.25 -10.90 11.32
C SER A 230 11.07 -12.24 12.00
N SER A 231 10.35 -12.31 13.13
CA SER A 231 10.11 -13.56 13.87
C SER A 231 9.10 -14.47 13.16
N GLU A 232 8.04 -13.90 12.64
CA GLU A 232 6.95 -14.66 12.00
C GLU A 232 7.17 -14.92 10.50
N GLY A 233 8.20 -14.31 9.90
CA GLY A 233 8.47 -14.45 8.47
C GLY A 233 7.40 -13.79 7.58
N ALA A 234 6.68 -12.81 8.11
CA ALA A 234 5.64 -12.10 7.38
C ALA A 234 6.20 -11.41 6.13
N ARG A 235 5.47 -11.52 5.02
CA ARG A 235 5.87 -10.93 3.74
C ARG A 235 5.21 -9.59 3.44
N ILE A 236 4.22 -9.22 4.23
CA ILE A 236 3.48 -7.97 4.09
C ILE A 236 2.95 -7.53 5.44
N VAL A 237 2.89 -6.24 5.64
CA VAL A 237 2.14 -5.61 6.74
C VAL A 237 0.84 -5.07 6.16
N ILE A 238 -0.28 -5.35 6.80
CA ILE A 238 -1.60 -4.82 6.48
C ILE A 238 -1.99 -3.80 7.55
N LEU A 239 -2.42 -2.64 7.11
CA LEU A 239 -3.00 -1.59 7.95
C LEU A 239 -4.46 -1.41 7.55
N PRO A 240 -5.41 -1.88 8.36
CA PRO A 240 -6.84 -1.65 8.13
C PRO A 240 -7.18 -0.21 8.52
N ASP A 241 -7.02 0.73 7.58
CA ASP A 241 -7.29 2.15 7.77
C ASP A 241 -8.79 2.45 7.61
N ILE A 242 -9.57 1.93 8.57
CA ILE A 242 -11.01 1.95 8.60
C ILE A 242 -11.44 2.28 10.04
N GLU A 243 -12.30 3.28 10.21
CA GLU A 243 -12.98 3.61 11.48
C GLU A 243 -12.04 3.63 12.70
N ASP A 244 -10.92 4.36 12.64
CA ASP A 244 -9.93 4.49 13.72
C ASP A 244 -9.24 3.18 14.18
N ALA A 245 -9.29 2.12 13.37
CA ALA A 245 -8.56 0.89 13.68
C ALA A 245 -7.04 1.10 13.70
N VAL A 246 -6.55 2.10 12.96
CA VAL A 246 -5.13 2.46 12.87
C VAL A 246 -4.95 3.96 13.08
N SER A 247 -4.13 4.36 14.06
CA SER A 247 -3.80 5.77 14.24
C SER A 247 -2.92 6.31 13.11
N ASP A 248 -3.06 7.59 12.77
CA ASP A 248 -2.22 8.30 11.78
C ASP A 248 -0.72 8.13 12.08
N ILE A 249 -0.35 8.12 13.36
CA ILE A 249 1.05 7.95 13.79
C ILE A 249 1.57 6.57 13.40
N LEU A 250 0.77 5.52 13.60
CA LEU A 250 1.15 4.15 13.27
C LEU A 250 1.20 3.97 11.75
N LEU A 251 0.18 4.41 11.04
CA LEU A 251 0.10 4.42 9.58
C LEU A 251 1.34 5.10 8.98
N HIS A 252 1.63 6.32 9.42
CA HIS A 252 2.76 7.11 8.94
C HIS A 252 4.11 6.39 9.16
N HIS A 253 4.31 5.90 10.38
CA HIS A 253 5.56 5.22 10.73
C HIS A 253 5.79 3.95 9.92
N LEU A 254 4.77 3.13 9.72
CA LEU A 254 4.91 1.86 9.03
C LEU A 254 5.05 2.01 7.51
N VAL A 255 4.26 2.86 6.90
CA VAL A 255 4.38 3.18 5.48
C VAL A 255 5.80 3.68 5.15
N LEU A 256 6.43 4.45 6.07
CA LEU A 256 7.79 4.98 5.88
C LEU A 256 8.91 3.99 6.14
N SER A 257 8.70 3.02 6.99
CA SER A 257 9.84 2.35 7.64
C SER A 257 9.71 0.85 7.79
N ALA A 258 8.59 0.24 7.41
CA ALA A 258 8.47 -1.21 7.42
C ALA A 258 9.53 -1.87 6.51
N SER A 259 10.04 -3.02 6.95
CA SER A 259 11.05 -3.79 6.21
C SER A 259 10.47 -4.55 5.02
N VAL A 260 9.17 -4.81 5.03
CA VAL A 260 8.38 -5.48 4.00
C VAL A 260 7.39 -4.51 3.35
N PRO A 261 6.72 -4.87 2.25
CA PRO A 261 5.63 -4.08 1.69
C PRO A 261 4.54 -3.78 2.72
N VAL A 262 3.90 -2.63 2.61
CA VAL A 262 2.75 -2.24 3.43
C VAL A 262 1.53 -2.14 2.54
N CYS A 263 0.46 -2.81 2.91
CA CYS A 263 -0.86 -2.68 2.31
C CYS A 263 -1.75 -1.85 3.24
N VAL A 264 -2.25 -0.73 2.77
CA VAL A 264 -3.28 0.06 3.46
C VAL A 264 -4.62 -0.38 2.87
N LEU A 265 -5.49 -0.94 3.71
CA LEU A 265 -6.85 -1.34 3.35
C LEU A 265 -7.84 -0.25 3.74
N ARG A 266 -8.71 0.10 2.80
CA ARG A 266 -9.77 1.09 3.00
C ARG A 266 -11.12 0.60 2.49
#